data_90c234ee61230a9890e109b5d441ca75
#
_entry.id   90c234ee61230a9890e109b5d441ca75
#
_cell.length_a   1.000
_cell.length_b   1.000
_cell.length_c   1.000
_cell.angle_alpha   90.00
_cell.angle_beta   90.00
_cell.angle_gamma   90.00
#
_symmetry.space_group_name_H-M   'P 1'
#
loop_
_entity.id
_entity.type
_entity.pdbx_description
1 polymer ?
#
loop_
_entity_poly.entity_id
_entity_poly.type
_entity_poly.pdbx_seq_one_letter_code
_entity_poly.pdbx_strand_id
1 'polypeptide(L)'
;MNVPRLPSLLGVFAHPDDESLLAGGVLAQHHAAGARTAVVTATWGPDSRRTPELTDSLHALGAGAARLLGYNDARNPEAAPGQPQLVDAPLDEAVGRLVAHIRAFRPDIVVGHDAVGQLTGHPDHVRTHQITLLAVEAAGLAHLYPEAGPPWQPSALYAATHPESGVGLLGPLLEGVGKSVLAVRDSYVTTSVDVTPWADMKWAAILAHRGEVARERSLPGILARLPEADRDRIIRTEHFTRLTPEPAKGDPVQQGRVSKIDRGL
;
A
#
# COMPACT_ATOMS: atom_id res chain seq x y z
N MET A 1 -12.17 -9.66 -28.75
CA MET A 1 -10.76 -9.74 -28.33
C MET A 1 -10.75 -9.83 -26.81
N ASN A 2 -10.21 -10.91 -26.24
CA ASN A 2 -10.14 -11.06 -24.78
C ASN A 2 -9.06 -10.10 -24.27
N VAL A 3 -9.45 -8.97 -23.66
CA VAL A 3 -8.52 -8.10 -22.93
C VAL A 3 -7.97 -8.95 -21.79
N PRO A 4 -6.64 -9.15 -21.70
CA PRO A 4 -6.08 -9.94 -20.62
C PRO A 4 -6.39 -9.24 -19.31
N ARG A 5 -7.08 -9.95 -18.41
CA ARG A 5 -7.40 -9.46 -17.07
C ARG A 5 -6.10 -9.27 -16.29
N LEU A 6 -5.90 -8.09 -15.69
CA LEU A 6 -4.79 -7.85 -14.76
C LEU A 6 -4.91 -8.76 -13.53
N PRO A 7 -3.80 -9.08 -12.87
CA PRO A 7 -3.80 -9.87 -11.65
C PRO A 7 -4.54 -9.15 -10.50
N SER A 8 -5.06 -9.93 -9.53
CA SER A 8 -5.69 -9.35 -8.34
C SER A 8 -4.63 -8.71 -7.42
N LEU A 9 -4.96 -7.54 -6.86
CA LEU A 9 -4.03 -6.69 -6.10
C LEU A 9 -4.54 -6.44 -4.67
N LEU A 10 -3.70 -6.70 -3.68
CA LEU A 10 -3.94 -6.37 -2.27
C LEU A 10 -2.92 -5.34 -1.81
N GLY A 11 -3.38 -4.14 -1.45
CA GLY A 11 -2.58 -3.16 -0.72
C GLY A 11 -2.53 -3.50 0.77
N VAL A 12 -1.38 -3.34 1.43
CA VAL A 12 -1.20 -3.52 2.88
C VAL A 12 -0.47 -2.29 3.41
N PHE A 13 -1.20 -1.43 4.10
CA PHE A 13 -0.69 -0.13 4.54
C PHE A 13 -0.92 0.10 6.03
N ALA A 14 -0.14 1.01 6.61
CA ALA A 14 -0.18 1.29 8.04
C ALA A 14 -1.41 2.12 8.42
N HIS A 15 -1.67 3.21 7.70
CA HIS A 15 -2.71 4.18 8.06
C HIS A 15 -3.71 4.38 6.92
N PRO A 16 -4.94 4.82 7.24
CA PRO A 16 -5.86 5.37 6.24
C PRO A 16 -5.25 6.64 5.63
N ASP A 17 -4.94 6.66 4.37
CA ASP A 17 -4.35 7.63 3.43
C ASP A 17 -3.14 7.06 2.68
N ASP A 18 -2.38 6.13 3.27
CA ASP A 18 -1.21 5.53 2.62
C ASP A 18 -1.59 4.84 1.29
N GLU A 19 -2.75 4.18 1.23
CA GLU A 19 -3.21 3.48 0.03
C GLU A 19 -3.36 4.42 -1.17
N SER A 20 -3.89 5.62 -0.93
CA SER A 20 -4.12 6.62 -1.96
C SER A 20 -2.81 7.30 -2.40
N LEU A 21 -1.93 7.55 -1.44
CA LEU A 21 -0.64 8.21 -1.66
C LEU A 21 0.35 7.31 -2.40
N LEU A 22 0.45 6.03 -2.00
CA LEU A 22 1.53 5.12 -2.38
C LEU A 22 1.19 4.21 -3.55
N ALA A 23 -0.09 3.82 -3.71
CA ALA A 23 -0.53 2.84 -4.71
C ALA A 23 -1.92 3.16 -5.30
N GLY A 24 -2.43 4.38 -5.11
CA GLY A 24 -3.76 4.75 -5.57
C GLY A 24 -3.93 4.63 -7.07
N GLY A 25 -2.93 5.00 -7.84
CA GLY A 25 -2.95 4.88 -9.30
C GLY A 25 -2.96 3.43 -9.78
N VAL A 26 -2.10 2.55 -9.24
CA VAL A 26 -2.10 1.13 -9.62
C VAL A 26 -3.34 0.39 -9.12
N LEU A 27 -3.91 0.75 -7.96
CA LEU A 27 -5.20 0.22 -7.51
C LEU A 27 -6.32 0.55 -8.51
N ALA A 28 -6.40 1.82 -8.94
CA ALA A 28 -7.37 2.27 -9.94
C ALA A 28 -7.12 1.63 -11.31
N GLN A 29 -5.87 1.47 -11.74
CA GLN A 29 -5.50 0.78 -12.98
C GLN A 29 -5.99 -0.67 -13.00
N HIS A 30 -5.71 -1.42 -11.93
CA HIS A 30 -6.13 -2.81 -11.82
C HIS A 30 -7.66 -2.95 -11.79
N HIS A 31 -8.35 -2.06 -11.07
CA HIS A 31 -9.81 -2.01 -11.06
C HIS A 31 -10.37 -1.74 -12.47
N ALA A 32 -9.85 -0.73 -13.17
CA ALA A 32 -10.27 -0.39 -14.52
C ALA A 32 -10.10 -1.53 -15.53
N ALA A 33 -9.09 -2.40 -15.30
CA ALA A 33 -8.86 -3.62 -16.06
C ALA A 33 -9.72 -4.82 -15.60
N GLY A 34 -10.69 -4.62 -14.70
CA GLY A 34 -11.58 -5.65 -14.18
C GLY A 34 -10.94 -6.63 -13.19
N ALA A 35 -9.77 -6.30 -12.65
CA ALA A 35 -9.15 -7.09 -11.59
C ALA A 35 -9.82 -6.81 -10.23
N ARG A 36 -9.73 -7.79 -9.33
CA ARG A 36 -10.14 -7.58 -7.93
C ARG A 36 -9.04 -6.81 -7.22
N THR A 37 -9.42 -5.74 -6.52
CA THR A 37 -8.53 -4.94 -5.67
C THR A 37 -9.08 -4.85 -4.26
N ALA A 38 -8.22 -4.80 -3.25
CA ALA A 38 -8.59 -4.58 -1.85
C ALA A 38 -7.42 -3.94 -1.10
N VAL A 39 -7.73 -3.37 0.06
CA VAL A 39 -6.74 -2.77 0.96
C VAL A 39 -6.93 -3.30 2.37
N VAL A 40 -5.83 -3.66 3.03
CA VAL A 40 -5.73 -3.90 4.46
C VAL A 40 -5.00 -2.71 5.09
N THR A 41 -5.60 -2.09 6.10
CA THR A 41 -4.96 -1.03 6.88
C THR A 41 -4.65 -1.55 8.28
N ALA A 42 -3.42 -1.39 8.74
CA ALA A 42 -2.95 -2.05 9.97
C ALA A 42 -3.43 -1.35 11.23
N THR A 43 -3.48 -0.03 11.24
CA THR A 43 -3.91 0.77 12.37
C THR A 43 -5.27 1.42 12.15
N TRP A 44 -5.81 2.05 13.16
CA TRP A 44 -7.13 2.64 13.23
C TRP A 44 -8.26 1.60 13.34
N GLY A 45 -9.14 1.84 14.27
CA GLY A 45 -10.29 0.95 14.54
C GLY A 45 -11.49 1.22 13.61
N PRO A 46 -12.45 0.29 13.56
CA PRO A 46 -13.62 0.41 12.69
C PRO A 46 -14.49 1.63 13.03
N ASP A 47 -14.53 2.04 14.29
CA ASP A 47 -15.33 3.18 14.77
C ASP A 47 -14.54 4.49 14.75
N SER A 48 -13.35 4.51 14.20
CA SER A 48 -12.52 5.70 14.12
C SER A 48 -13.07 6.70 13.10
N ARG A 49 -12.79 7.99 13.33
CA ARG A 49 -13.15 9.07 12.40
C ARG A 49 -12.54 8.90 10.99
N ARG A 50 -11.45 8.13 10.85
CA ARG A 50 -10.76 7.92 9.57
C ARG A 50 -11.32 6.75 8.76
N THR A 51 -12.09 5.86 9.35
CA THR A 51 -12.67 4.70 8.65
C THR A 51 -13.69 5.10 7.57
N PRO A 52 -14.60 6.06 7.79
CA PRO A 52 -15.44 6.58 6.71
C PRO A 52 -14.63 7.25 5.58
N GLU A 53 -13.57 8.00 5.92
CA GLU A 53 -12.68 8.61 4.92
C GLU A 53 -11.94 7.57 4.09
N LEU A 54 -11.45 6.50 4.71
CA LEU A 54 -10.87 5.34 4.01
C LEU A 54 -11.89 4.68 3.07
N THR A 55 -13.13 4.53 3.52
CA THR A 55 -14.21 3.96 2.68
C THR A 55 -14.45 4.81 1.44
N ASP A 56 -14.53 6.13 1.60
CA ASP A 56 -14.69 7.08 0.50
C ASP A 56 -13.49 7.02 -0.48
N SER A 57 -12.26 6.93 0.06
CA SER A 57 -11.03 6.79 -0.73
C SER A 57 -11.05 5.51 -1.57
N LEU A 58 -11.35 4.37 -0.94
CA LEU A 58 -11.43 3.08 -1.64
C LEU A 58 -12.53 3.07 -2.70
N HIS A 59 -13.65 3.73 -2.45
CA HIS A 59 -14.71 3.91 -3.45
C HIS A 59 -14.22 4.70 -4.67
N ALA A 60 -13.48 5.80 -4.44
CA ALA A 60 -12.90 6.60 -5.52
C ALA A 60 -11.89 5.80 -6.37
N LEU A 61 -11.16 4.85 -5.77
CA LEU A 61 -10.20 3.96 -6.45
C LEU A 61 -10.88 2.74 -7.10
N GLY A 62 -12.16 2.50 -6.84
CA GLY A 62 -12.84 1.27 -7.22
C GLY A 62 -12.36 0.03 -6.47
N ALA A 63 -11.66 0.21 -5.36
CA ALA A 63 -11.24 -0.89 -4.50
C ALA A 63 -12.40 -1.44 -3.67
N GLY A 64 -12.27 -2.68 -3.21
CA GLY A 64 -13.26 -3.32 -2.35
C GLY A 64 -13.32 -2.68 -0.95
N ALA A 65 -14.21 -3.21 -0.09
CA ALA A 65 -14.37 -2.72 1.27
C ALA A 65 -13.06 -2.74 2.08
N ALA A 66 -12.90 -1.74 2.96
CA ALA A 66 -11.78 -1.63 3.86
C ALA A 66 -11.64 -2.88 4.76
N ARG A 67 -10.41 -3.34 4.93
CA ARG A 67 -10.03 -4.42 5.83
C ARG A 67 -9.09 -3.85 6.87
N LEU A 68 -9.35 -4.10 8.14
CA LEU A 68 -8.59 -3.50 9.23
C LEU A 68 -7.94 -4.60 10.06
N LEU A 69 -6.66 -4.42 10.45
CA LEU A 69 -6.05 -5.24 11.51
C LEU A 69 -6.45 -4.70 12.89
N GLY A 70 -6.81 -3.41 12.97
CA GLY A 70 -7.42 -2.79 14.15
C GLY A 70 -6.44 -2.46 15.28
N TYR A 71 -5.15 -2.32 15.00
CA TYR A 71 -4.16 -1.87 15.98
C TYR A 71 -4.22 -0.36 16.20
N ASN A 72 -3.69 0.08 17.34
CA ASN A 72 -3.52 1.50 17.59
C ASN A 72 -2.27 2.04 16.87
N ASP A 73 -2.32 3.33 16.53
CA ASP A 73 -1.24 4.07 15.86
C ASP A 73 -0.16 4.47 16.88
N ALA A 74 1.12 4.32 16.52
CA ALA A 74 2.25 4.64 17.39
C ALA A 74 2.32 6.13 17.81
N ARG A 75 1.70 7.03 17.05
CA ARG A 75 1.70 8.48 17.30
C ARG A 75 0.33 9.05 17.65
N ASN A 76 -0.71 8.22 17.60
CA ASN A 76 -2.08 8.64 17.89
C ASN A 76 -2.81 7.58 18.72
N PRO A 77 -2.80 7.69 20.06
CA PRO A 77 -3.38 6.69 20.95
C PRO A 77 -4.91 6.59 20.85
N GLU A 78 -5.57 7.55 20.21
CA GLU A 78 -7.02 7.55 19.98
C GLU A 78 -7.43 6.86 18.66
N ALA A 79 -6.47 6.32 17.92
CA ALA A 79 -6.73 5.66 16.64
C ALA A 79 -7.57 4.38 16.80
N ALA A 80 -7.30 3.59 17.85
CA ALA A 80 -8.05 2.38 18.21
C ALA A 80 -8.02 2.20 19.74
N PRO A 81 -8.85 2.91 20.50
CA PRO A 81 -8.82 2.88 21.95
C PRO A 81 -8.97 1.47 22.50
N GLY A 82 -8.12 1.12 23.47
CA GLY A 82 -8.10 -0.22 24.08
C GLY A 82 -7.33 -1.29 23.29
N GLN A 83 -6.86 -0.98 22.10
CA GLN A 83 -6.00 -1.88 21.33
C GLN A 83 -4.50 -1.56 21.58
N PRO A 84 -3.60 -2.54 21.50
CA PRO A 84 -2.16 -2.28 21.55
C PRO A 84 -1.73 -1.46 20.33
N GLN A 85 -0.67 -0.68 20.48
CA GLN A 85 -0.01 -0.07 19.33
C GLN A 85 0.57 -1.15 18.43
N LEU A 86 0.54 -0.93 17.12
CA LEU A 86 1.06 -1.89 16.13
C LEU A 86 2.52 -2.26 16.40
N VAL A 87 3.31 -1.29 16.82
CA VAL A 87 4.75 -1.48 17.13
C VAL A 87 4.98 -2.36 18.36
N ASP A 88 4.06 -2.37 19.31
CA ASP A 88 4.14 -3.13 20.56
C ASP A 88 3.40 -4.47 20.48
N ALA A 89 2.57 -4.67 19.45
CA ALA A 89 1.84 -5.92 19.27
C ALA A 89 2.79 -7.10 19.02
N PRO A 90 2.48 -8.31 19.56
CA PRO A 90 3.24 -9.50 19.25
C PRO A 90 3.31 -9.71 17.73
N LEU A 91 4.53 -9.88 17.20
CA LEU A 91 4.75 -9.99 15.76
C LEU A 91 3.98 -11.14 15.16
N ASP A 92 3.99 -12.30 15.81
CA ASP A 92 3.31 -13.51 15.36
C ASP A 92 1.79 -13.32 15.25
N GLU A 93 1.18 -12.64 16.23
CA GLU A 93 -0.25 -12.31 16.19
C GLU A 93 -0.58 -11.39 15.00
N ALA A 94 0.19 -10.34 14.80
CA ALA A 94 -0.04 -9.39 13.72
C ALA A 94 0.15 -10.04 12.34
N VAL A 95 1.15 -10.92 12.20
CA VAL A 95 1.36 -11.75 11.00
C VAL A 95 0.15 -12.66 10.77
N GLY A 96 -0.32 -13.38 11.79
CA GLY A 96 -1.48 -14.27 11.68
C GLY A 96 -2.76 -13.54 11.24
N ARG A 97 -3.03 -12.35 11.77
CA ARG A 97 -4.17 -11.51 11.33
C ARG A 97 -4.04 -11.16 9.84
N LEU A 98 -2.86 -10.79 9.35
CA LEU A 98 -2.66 -10.46 7.94
C LEU A 98 -2.72 -11.72 7.05
N VAL A 99 -2.20 -12.87 7.49
CA VAL A 99 -2.34 -14.15 6.79
C VAL A 99 -3.80 -14.48 6.52
N ALA A 100 -4.69 -14.28 7.52
CA ALA A 100 -6.12 -14.49 7.33
C ALA A 100 -6.71 -13.61 6.21
N HIS A 101 -6.32 -12.34 6.14
CA HIS A 101 -6.75 -11.46 5.05
C HIS A 101 -6.21 -11.89 3.69
N ILE A 102 -4.93 -12.28 3.60
CA ILE A 102 -4.31 -12.77 2.35
C ILE A 102 -5.04 -14.04 1.87
N ARG A 103 -5.24 -15.01 2.74
CA ARG A 103 -5.93 -16.27 2.39
C ARG A 103 -7.39 -16.08 2.01
N ALA A 104 -8.08 -15.15 2.67
CA ALA A 104 -9.48 -14.83 2.35
C ALA A 104 -9.61 -14.11 1.01
N PHE A 105 -8.73 -13.16 0.71
CA PHE A 105 -8.78 -12.38 -0.54
C PHE A 105 -8.14 -13.10 -1.73
N ARG A 106 -7.08 -13.89 -1.49
CA ARG A 106 -6.30 -14.61 -2.50
C ARG A 106 -5.74 -13.68 -3.58
N PRO A 107 -4.86 -12.72 -3.21
CA PRO A 107 -4.23 -11.82 -4.16
C PRO A 107 -3.19 -12.54 -5.02
N ASP A 108 -3.06 -12.13 -6.28
CA ASP A 108 -1.90 -12.49 -7.10
C ASP A 108 -0.69 -11.62 -6.73
N ILE A 109 -0.94 -10.33 -6.43
CA ILE A 109 0.09 -9.35 -6.05
C ILE A 109 -0.26 -8.75 -4.69
N VAL A 110 0.76 -8.55 -3.87
CA VAL A 110 0.69 -7.73 -2.65
C VAL A 110 1.60 -6.51 -2.82
N VAL A 111 1.10 -5.34 -2.42
CA VAL A 111 1.87 -4.08 -2.34
C VAL A 111 1.82 -3.57 -0.92
N GLY A 112 2.96 -3.21 -0.35
CA GLY A 112 3.04 -2.66 1.00
C GLY A 112 4.09 -1.56 1.13
N HIS A 113 4.45 -1.21 2.37
CA HIS A 113 5.51 -0.25 2.68
C HIS A 113 6.90 -0.81 2.37
N ASP A 114 7.88 0.08 2.22
CA ASP A 114 9.30 -0.29 2.17
C ASP A 114 9.92 -0.42 3.58
N ALA A 115 11.14 -0.94 3.61
CA ALA A 115 11.85 -1.22 4.86
C ALA A 115 12.27 0.03 5.66
N VAL A 116 12.39 1.18 4.99
CA VAL A 116 12.79 2.44 5.64
C VAL A 116 11.60 3.20 6.24
N GLY A 117 10.37 2.74 6.00
CA GLY A 117 9.14 3.37 6.50
C GLY A 117 8.74 4.59 5.69
N GLN A 118 8.95 4.55 4.39
CA GLN A 118 8.65 5.61 3.45
C GLN A 118 9.43 6.91 3.74
N LEU A 119 9.00 8.02 3.19
CA LEU A 119 9.67 9.32 3.30
C LEU A 119 9.93 9.75 4.77
N THR A 120 9.09 9.36 5.70
CA THR A 120 9.16 9.89 7.07
C THR A 120 9.69 8.89 8.11
N GLY A 121 10.00 7.66 7.72
CA GLY A 121 10.44 6.62 8.63
C GLY A 121 9.45 6.34 9.76
N HIS A 122 8.13 6.34 9.44
CA HIS A 122 7.13 6.12 10.47
C HIS A 122 7.25 4.70 11.05
N PRO A 123 7.28 4.51 12.38
CA PRO A 123 7.47 3.20 12.98
C PRO A 123 6.41 2.18 12.57
N ASP A 124 5.16 2.61 12.40
CA ASP A 124 4.09 1.73 11.91
C ASP A 124 4.30 1.31 10.45
N HIS A 125 4.89 2.16 9.59
CA HIS A 125 5.24 1.77 8.22
C HIS A 125 6.30 0.68 8.22
N VAL A 126 7.37 0.86 9.01
CA VAL A 126 8.43 -0.16 9.19
C VAL A 126 7.82 -1.46 9.71
N ARG A 127 6.96 -1.37 10.73
CA ARG A 127 6.30 -2.56 11.31
C ARG A 127 5.37 -3.25 10.31
N THR A 128 4.59 -2.48 9.54
CA THR A 128 3.72 -3.02 8.49
C THR A 128 4.53 -3.71 7.39
N HIS A 129 5.68 -3.16 7.00
CA HIS A 129 6.60 -3.84 6.08
C HIS A 129 7.04 -5.22 6.62
N GLN A 130 7.49 -5.29 7.88
CA GLN A 130 7.91 -6.54 8.51
C GLN A 130 6.79 -7.58 8.54
N ILE A 131 5.60 -7.17 8.97
CA ILE A 131 4.43 -8.04 9.03
C ILE A 131 4.06 -8.54 7.62
N THR A 132 4.10 -7.66 6.61
CA THR A 132 3.74 -8.01 5.24
C THR A 132 4.69 -9.04 4.65
N LEU A 133 6.00 -8.89 4.84
CA LEU A 133 7.00 -9.87 4.39
C LEU A 133 6.71 -11.26 4.97
N LEU A 134 6.55 -11.35 6.28
CA LEU A 134 6.32 -12.61 6.98
C LEU A 134 4.96 -13.22 6.61
N ALA A 135 3.92 -12.40 6.48
CA ALA A 135 2.58 -12.88 6.16
C ALA A 135 2.46 -13.40 4.73
N VAL A 136 3.12 -12.78 3.76
CA VAL A 136 3.13 -13.24 2.36
C VAL A 136 3.79 -14.61 2.25
N GLU A 137 4.91 -14.83 2.95
CA GLU A 137 5.57 -16.13 3.00
C GLU A 137 4.71 -17.17 3.73
N ALA A 138 4.24 -16.84 4.93
CA ALA A 138 3.45 -17.76 5.78
C ALA A 138 2.10 -18.14 5.14
N ALA A 139 1.49 -17.26 4.36
CA ALA A 139 0.20 -17.51 3.74
C ALA A 139 0.20 -18.70 2.77
N GLY A 140 1.35 -18.98 2.12
CA GLY A 140 1.53 -20.14 1.25
C GLY A 140 1.72 -21.48 1.99
N LEU A 141 2.05 -21.44 3.28
CA LEU A 141 2.46 -22.63 4.04
C LEU A 141 1.32 -23.17 4.88
N ALA A 142 0.84 -24.38 4.55
CA ALA A 142 -0.34 -24.97 5.17
C ALA A 142 -0.23 -25.20 6.70
N HIS A 143 1.00 -25.37 7.19
CA HIS A 143 1.26 -25.64 8.62
C HIS A 143 1.36 -24.37 9.48
N LEU A 144 1.48 -23.19 8.86
CA LEU A 144 1.47 -21.90 9.56
C LEU A 144 0.06 -21.33 9.57
N TYR A 145 -0.42 -20.92 10.73
CA TYR A 145 -1.76 -20.33 10.92
C TYR A 145 -2.88 -21.15 10.27
N PRO A 146 -3.03 -22.45 10.60
CA PRO A 146 -4.02 -23.33 9.96
C PRO A 146 -5.45 -22.84 10.15
N GLU A 147 -5.73 -22.11 11.22
CA GLU A 147 -7.03 -21.50 11.53
C GLU A 147 -7.39 -20.34 10.58
N ALA A 148 -6.40 -19.75 9.91
CA ALA A 148 -6.61 -18.65 8.97
C ALA A 148 -7.15 -19.09 7.59
N GLY A 149 -7.48 -20.37 7.42
CA GLY A 149 -8.05 -20.95 6.20
C GLY A 149 -7.02 -21.57 5.25
N PRO A 150 -7.47 -22.05 4.08
CA PRO A 150 -6.60 -22.74 3.13
C PRO A 150 -5.43 -21.88 2.64
N PRO A 151 -4.23 -22.46 2.45
CA PRO A 151 -3.04 -21.72 2.05
C PRO A 151 -3.22 -21.04 0.69
N TRP A 152 -2.62 -19.89 0.56
CA TRP A 152 -2.55 -19.13 -0.68
C TRP A 152 -1.23 -18.41 -0.80
N GLN A 153 -0.47 -18.66 -1.88
CA GLN A 153 0.79 -18.00 -2.15
C GLN A 153 0.60 -16.89 -3.18
N PRO A 154 0.76 -15.60 -2.80
CA PRO A 154 0.87 -14.53 -3.77
C PRO A 154 2.04 -14.73 -4.73
N SER A 155 1.88 -14.37 -5.99
CA SER A 155 2.94 -14.53 -7.02
C SER A 155 4.01 -13.45 -6.92
N ALA A 156 3.67 -12.29 -6.36
CA ALA A 156 4.60 -11.18 -6.19
C ALA A 156 4.29 -10.34 -4.96
N LEU A 157 5.37 -9.80 -4.36
CA LEU A 157 5.32 -8.77 -3.32
C LEU A 157 6.16 -7.58 -3.78
N TYR A 158 5.55 -6.40 -3.71
CA TYR A 158 6.20 -5.13 -4.00
C TYR A 158 6.16 -4.21 -2.78
N ALA A 159 7.23 -3.47 -2.57
CA ALA A 159 7.27 -2.34 -1.66
C ALA A 159 7.09 -1.04 -2.45
N ALA A 160 6.08 -0.25 -2.13
CA ALA A 160 6.00 1.12 -2.62
C ALA A 160 7.16 1.91 -2.01
N THR A 161 7.88 2.69 -2.82
CA THR A 161 9.11 3.35 -2.39
C THR A 161 9.30 4.70 -3.06
N HIS A 162 10.24 5.50 -2.55
CA HIS A 162 10.55 6.82 -3.11
C HIS A 162 12.03 6.86 -3.49
N PRO A 163 12.37 6.93 -4.80
CA PRO A 163 13.75 7.06 -5.25
C PRO A 163 14.34 8.42 -4.91
N GLU A 164 15.67 8.49 -4.72
CA GLU A 164 16.40 9.75 -4.50
C GLU A 164 16.11 10.77 -5.59
N SER A 165 16.03 10.35 -6.85
CA SER A 165 15.68 11.22 -7.97
C SER A 165 14.25 11.76 -7.93
N GLY A 166 13.34 11.05 -7.27
CA GLY A 166 11.90 11.41 -7.19
C GLY A 166 11.55 12.38 -6.07
N VAL A 167 12.43 12.58 -5.07
CA VAL A 167 12.11 13.40 -3.89
C VAL A 167 12.47 14.89 -4.03
N GLY A 168 13.03 15.30 -5.16
CA GLY A 168 13.52 16.67 -5.35
C GLY A 168 12.48 17.77 -5.12
N LEU A 169 11.22 17.55 -5.49
CA LEU A 169 10.13 18.49 -5.23
C LEU A 169 9.52 18.32 -3.84
N LEU A 170 9.35 17.08 -3.39
CA LEU A 170 8.66 16.74 -2.16
C LEU A 170 9.54 16.92 -0.91
N GLY A 171 10.86 16.68 -1.02
CA GLY A 171 11.81 16.78 0.07
C GLY A 171 11.78 18.15 0.77
N PRO A 172 12.02 19.26 0.08
CA PRO A 172 11.99 20.60 0.69
C PRO A 172 10.64 20.93 1.36
N LEU A 173 9.52 20.43 0.82
CA LEU A 173 8.19 20.64 1.40
C LEU A 173 8.02 19.92 2.73
N LEU A 174 8.53 18.68 2.83
CA LEU A 174 8.50 17.90 4.06
C LEU A 174 9.46 18.45 5.12
N GLU A 175 10.67 18.82 4.73
CA GLU A 175 11.66 19.46 5.61
C GLU A 175 11.14 20.79 6.16
N GLY A 176 10.44 21.58 5.33
CA GLY A 176 9.82 22.84 5.72
C GLY A 176 8.75 22.69 6.81
N VAL A 177 8.16 21.52 6.97
CA VAL A 177 7.24 21.19 8.07
C VAL A 177 7.90 20.34 9.17
N GLY A 178 9.23 20.23 9.16
CA GLY A 178 10.03 19.54 10.18
C GLY A 178 9.89 18.02 10.14
N LYS A 179 9.73 17.44 8.95
CA LYS A 179 9.74 15.99 8.73
C LYS A 179 11.06 15.55 8.12
N SER A 180 11.46 14.32 8.46
CA SER A 180 12.57 13.63 7.78
C SER A 180 12.18 13.33 6.34
N VAL A 181 13.19 13.23 5.47
CA VAL A 181 13.03 12.74 4.10
C VAL A 181 13.97 11.56 3.92
N LEU A 182 13.39 10.39 3.88
CA LEU A 182 14.09 9.14 3.61
C LEU A 182 13.75 8.70 2.20
N ALA A 183 14.78 8.43 1.41
CA ALA A 183 14.63 7.93 0.06
C ALA A 183 15.50 6.68 -0.12
N VAL A 184 15.18 5.88 -1.11
CA VAL A 184 16.02 4.75 -1.51
C VAL A 184 16.84 5.13 -2.74
N ARG A 185 18.00 4.48 -2.91
CA ARG A 185 18.77 4.66 -4.14
C ARG A 185 17.93 4.29 -5.36
N ASP A 186 18.05 5.00 -6.46
CA ASP A 186 17.30 4.73 -7.69
C ASP A 186 17.47 3.29 -8.18
N SER A 187 18.64 2.69 -7.93
CA SER A 187 18.92 1.29 -8.26
C SER A 187 18.09 0.25 -7.49
N TYR A 188 17.40 0.65 -6.41
CA TYR A 188 16.46 -0.22 -5.69
C TYR A 188 15.07 -0.27 -6.33
N VAL A 189 14.74 0.72 -7.15
CA VAL A 189 13.47 0.75 -7.86
C VAL A 189 13.50 -0.26 -9.00
N THR A 190 12.65 -1.27 -8.93
CA THR A 190 12.54 -2.28 -9.99
C THR A 190 11.44 -1.96 -10.99
N THR A 191 10.47 -1.14 -10.58
CA THR A 191 9.27 -0.83 -11.37
C THR A 191 8.83 0.59 -11.11
N SER A 192 8.60 1.37 -12.18
CA SER A 192 7.96 2.68 -12.13
C SER A 192 6.73 2.65 -13.03
N VAL A 193 5.59 3.06 -12.50
CA VAL A 193 4.31 3.04 -13.21
C VAL A 193 3.85 4.46 -13.48
N ASP A 194 3.63 4.78 -14.73
CA ASP A 194 2.91 6.00 -15.12
C ASP A 194 1.41 5.80 -14.87
N VAL A 195 0.92 6.46 -13.82
CA VAL A 195 -0.49 6.41 -13.42
C VAL A 195 -1.27 7.65 -13.86
N THR A 196 -0.73 8.43 -14.81
CA THR A 196 -1.40 9.62 -15.37
C THR A 196 -2.85 9.34 -15.81
N PRO A 197 -3.19 8.20 -16.46
CA PRO A 197 -4.57 7.91 -16.83
C PRO A 197 -5.55 7.77 -15.66
N TRP A 198 -5.04 7.53 -14.44
CA TRP A 198 -5.83 7.34 -13.22
C TRP A 198 -5.56 8.43 -12.17
N ALA A 199 -4.85 9.49 -12.55
CA ALA A 199 -4.44 10.57 -11.63
C ALA A 199 -5.65 11.26 -10.98
N ASP A 200 -6.75 11.43 -11.71
CA ASP A 200 -7.98 12.03 -11.16
C ASP A 200 -8.61 11.13 -10.08
N MET A 201 -8.65 9.81 -10.30
CA MET A 201 -9.15 8.86 -9.32
C MET A 201 -8.26 8.84 -8.06
N LYS A 202 -6.94 8.81 -8.28
CA LYS A 202 -5.95 8.89 -7.19
C LYS A 202 -6.10 10.20 -6.41
N TRP A 203 -6.25 11.32 -7.09
CA TRP A 203 -6.43 12.62 -6.44
C TRP A 203 -7.74 12.69 -5.64
N ALA A 204 -8.84 12.21 -6.19
CA ALA A 204 -10.10 12.11 -5.48
C ALA A 204 -9.99 11.25 -4.21
N ALA A 205 -9.26 10.14 -4.27
CA ALA A 205 -8.98 9.28 -3.12
C ALA A 205 -8.14 9.99 -2.04
N ILE A 206 -7.10 10.73 -2.43
CA ILE A 206 -6.32 11.56 -1.49
C ILE A 206 -7.21 12.59 -0.80
N LEU A 207 -8.07 13.28 -1.55
CA LEU A 207 -8.98 14.28 -1.00
C LEU A 207 -10.09 13.70 -0.11
N ALA A 208 -10.42 12.42 -0.24
CA ALA A 208 -11.37 11.73 0.63
C ALA A 208 -10.89 11.67 2.09
N HIS A 209 -9.58 11.71 2.32
CA HIS A 209 -8.99 11.79 3.66
C HIS A 209 -9.03 13.22 4.23
N ARG A 210 -10.24 13.73 4.40
CA ARG A 210 -10.53 15.13 4.76
C ARG A 210 -9.81 15.61 6.01
N GLY A 211 -9.72 14.73 7.02
CA GLY A 211 -8.99 15.00 8.25
C GLY A 211 -7.50 15.25 8.03
N GLU A 212 -6.89 14.52 7.12
CA GLU A 212 -5.47 14.71 6.77
C GLU A 212 -5.29 15.89 5.80
N VAL A 213 -6.19 16.07 4.84
CA VAL A 213 -6.18 17.25 3.95
C VAL A 213 -6.22 18.56 4.72
N ALA A 214 -7.00 18.63 5.82
CA ALA A 214 -7.09 19.80 6.69
C ALA A 214 -5.78 20.08 7.47
N ARG A 215 -4.92 19.08 7.66
CA ARG A 215 -3.65 19.21 8.41
C ARG A 215 -2.52 19.69 7.51
N GLU A 216 -2.02 20.89 7.75
CA GLU A 216 -0.96 21.52 6.93
C GLU A 216 0.34 20.72 6.87
N ARG A 217 0.64 19.94 7.93
CA ARG A 217 1.88 19.13 8.03
C ARG A 217 1.72 17.69 7.51
N SER A 218 0.52 17.28 7.11
CA SER A 218 0.31 15.95 6.50
C SER A 218 0.66 15.99 5.01
N LEU A 219 0.98 14.84 4.42
CA LEU A 219 1.24 14.80 2.98
C LEU A 219 0.00 15.14 2.14
N PRO A 220 -1.22 14.62 2.45
CA PRO A 220 -2.44 15.09 1.78
C PRO A 220 -2.65 16.59 1.89
N GLY A 221 -2.40 17.18 3.06
CA GLY A 221 -2.55 18.60 3.28
C GLY A 221 -1.53 19.47 2.52
N ILE A 222 -0.29 19.00 2.41
CA ILE A 222 0.75 19.65 1.59
C ILE A 222 0.33 19.60 0.11
N LEU A 223 -0.02 18.42 -0.41
CA LEU A 223 -0.42 18.24 -1.80
C LEU A 223 -1.63 19.09 -2.18
N ALA A 224 -2.61 19.23 -1.27
CA ALA A 224 -3.81 20.03 -1.50
C ALA A 224 -3.54 21.54 -1.63
N ARG A 225 -2.39 22.02 -1.16
CA ARG A 225 -2.00 23.43 -1.21
C ARG A 225 -1.03 23.75 -2.34
N LEU A 226 -0.53 22.72 -3.04
CA LEU A 226 0.35 22.92 -4.19
C LEU A 226 -0.42 23.38 -5.43
N PRO A 227 0.23 24.14 -6.32
CA PRO A 227 -0.26 24.32 -7.68
C PRO A 227 -0.48 22.97 -8.35
N GLU A 228 -1.51 22.89 -9.18
CA GLU A 228 -1.88 21.63 -9.85
C GLU A 228 -0.72 20.98 -10.61
N ALA A 229 0.04 21.77 -11.34
CA ALA A 229 1.19 21.27 -12.11
C ALA A 229 2.28 20.62 -11.23
N ASP A 230 2.53 21.14 -10.03
CA ASP A 230 3.52 20.60 -9.10
C ASP A 230 2.99 19.35 -8.40
N ARG A 231 1.72 19.38 -7.95
CA ARG A 231 1.03 18.21 -7.41
C ARG A 231 1.06 17.06 -8.41
N ASP A 232 0.69 17.30 -9.65
CA ASP A 232 0.61 16.31 -10.70
C ASP A 232 1.97 15.65 -10.98
N ARG A 233 3.06 16.41 -10.93
CA ARG A 233 4.41 15.84 -11.04
C ARG A 233 4.75 14.86 -9.93
N ILE A 234 4.16 15.02 -8.74
CA ILE A 234 4.36 14.13 -7.60
C ILE A 234 3.49 12.88 -7.73
N ILE A 235 2.20 13.02 -8.10
CA ILE A 235 1.24 11.91 -7.97
C ILE A 235 1.13 11.01 -9.20
N ARG A 236 1.67 11.42 -10.37
CA ARG A 236 1.49 10.71 -11.64
C ARG A 236 2.42 9.53 -11.87
N THR A 237 3.43 9.33 -11.01
CA THR A 237 4.31 8.17 -11.07
C THR A 237 4.36 7.49 -9.72
N GLU A 238 4.22 6.18 -9.72
CA GLU A 238 4.37 5.34 -8.54
C GLU A 238 5.59 4.43 -8.72
N HIS A 239 6.40 4.29 -7.68
CA HIS A 239 7.65 3.56 -7.71
C HIS A 239 7.61 2.38 -6.75
N PHE A 240 8.11 1.24 -7.21
CA PHE A 240 8.07 0.00 -6.45
C PHE A 240 9.40 -0.74 -6.51
N THR A 241 9.71 -1.43 -5.42
CA THR A 241 10.78 -2.42 -5.36
C THR A 241 10.16 -3.80 -5.24
N ARG A 242 10.44 -4.70 -6.17
CA ARG A 242 10.02 -6.11 -6.07
C ARG A 242 10.84 -6.82 -5.00
N LEU A 243 10.15 -7.47 -4.06
CA LEU A 243 10.76 -8.16 -2.93
C LEU A 243 10.79 -9.69 -3.12
N THR A 244 9.90 -10.24 -3.95
CA THR A 244 9.94 -11.65 -4.32
C THR A 244 10.85 -11.89 -5.52
N PRO A 245 11.55 -13.04 -5.59
CA PRO A 245 12.32 -13.40 -6.77
C PRO A 245 11.46 -13.37 -8.04
N GLU A 246 12.07 -13.03 -9.17
CA GLU A 246 11.42 -13.27 -10.45
C GLU A 246 11.31 -14.80 -10.67
N PRO A 247 10.18 -15.26 -11.24
CA PRO A 247 10.06 -16.68 -11.58
C PRO A 247 11.14 -17.08 -12.58
N ALA A 248 11.69 -18.25 -12.39
CA ALA A 248 12.66 -18.79 -13.31
C ALA A 248 12.11 -18.83 -14.74
N LYS A 249 12.88 -18.32 -15.71
CA LYS A 249 12.51 -18.43 -17.13
C LYS A 249 12.35 -19.90 -17.48
N GLY A 250 11.11 -20.36 -17.72
CA GLY A 250 10.83 -21.77 -18.08
C GLY A 250 9.88 -22.50 -17.14
N ASP A 251 9.41 -21.90 -16.04
CA ASP A 251 8.41 -22.52 -15.17
C ASP A 251 7.02 -22.47 -15.83
N PRO A 252 6.48 -23.59 -16.33
CA PRO A 252 5.22 -23.61 -17.09
C PRO A 252 3.99 -23.24 -16.25
N VAL A 253 4.05 -23.40 -14.91
CA VAL A 253 2.95 -23.08 -14.02
C VAL A 253 2.77 -21.57 -13.87
N GLN A 254 3.85 -20.82 -14.04
CA GLN A 254 3.84 -19.36 -13.85
C GLN A 254 3.86 -18.55 -15.14
N GLN A 255 4.28 -19.12 -16.28
CA GLN A 255 4.34 -18.40 -17.57
C GLN A 255 3.00 -17.80 -18.00
N GLY A 256 1.87 -18.38 -17.62
CA GLY A 256 0.54 -17.83 -17.86
C GLY A 256 0.15 -16.67 -16.95
N ARG A 257 0.76 -16.55 -15.76
CA ARG A 257 0.42 -15.55 -14.75
C ARG A 257 1.42 -14.40 -14.68
N VAL A 258 2.71 -14.67 -14.84
CA VAL A 258 3.81 -13.74 -14.51
C VAL A 258 4.30 -12.94 -15.71
N SER A 259 4.29 -13.49 -16.92
CA SER A 259 4.70 -12.72 -18.12
C SER A 259 3.79 -11.49 -18.42
N LYS A 260 2.71 -11.33 -17.67
CA LYS A 260 1.78 -10.20 -17.77
C LYS A 260 1.91 -9.20 -16.62
N ILE A 261 2.59 -9.56 -15.52
CA ILE A 261 2.76 -8.68 -14.35
C ILE A 261 3.78 -7.58 -14.66
N ASP A 262 4.88 -7.91 -15.32
CA ASP A 262 5.94 -6.92 -15.66
C ASP A 262 5.51 -5.91 -16.75
N ARG A 263 4.32 -6.10 -17.34
CA ARG A 263 3.71 -5.15 -18.28
C ARG A 263 2.48 -4.44 -17.73
N GLY A 264 2.12 -4.66 -16.48
CA GLY A 264 0.88 -4.20 -15.89
C GLY A 264 1.00 -3.58 -14.51
N LEU A 265 2.22 -3.43 -13.98
CA LEU A 265 2.52 -2.44 -12.94
C LEU A 265 3.13 -1.23 -13.60
#